data_3995e888207f33ab6d1bb1d6a3758bc0
#
_entry.id   3995e888207f33ab6d1bb1d6a3758bc0
#
_cell.length_a   1.000
_cell.length_b   1.000
_cell.length_c   1.000
_cell.angle_alpha   90.00
_cell.angle_beta   90.00
_cell.angle_gamma   90.00
#
_symmetry.space_group_name_H-M   'P 1'
#
loop_
_entity.id
_entity.type
_entity.pdbx_description
1 polymer ?
#
loop_
_entity_poly.entity_id
_entity_poly.type
_entity_poly.pdbx_seq_one_letter_code
_entity_poly.pdbx_strand_id
1 'polypeptide(L)'
;MNRFFSRCFGICTIQMAIASLCYAQSKTVPNKLQPPPPGITIDGDLKDWGDSLRFYNSDKQLYYTLANDQDNLYMAIRINDRSEQIRILKAGLTLSVDTRGKKKETCSITFPVGDLSQNDPAQAAADLQAAGGDVTQENRDELMRARLTKLREIRVFGFKDIESETITTSNTYGIKTAIDYDKDGYLVYEAAIPLKFFHADDPAKNEWAFNFKINGITRQVPNGNNADQDGSGHGGRGG
;
A
#
# COMPACT_ATOMS: atom_id res chain seq x y z
N MET A 1 83.28 34.57 -11.34
CA MET A 1 83.30 33.14 -11.67
C MET A 1 82.59 32.42 -10.49
N ASN A 2 81.27 32.40 -10.48
CA ASN A 2 80.46 31.66 -9.50
C ASN A 2 79.08 31.36 -10.12
N ARG A 3 78.83 30.10 -10.37
CA ARG A 3 77.55 29.58 -10.92
C ARG A 3 76.62 29.34 -9.74
N PHE A 4 75.51 30.02 -9.68
CA PHE A 4 74.38 29.73 -8.81
C PHE A 4 73.43 28.71 -9.48
N PHE A 5 73.36 27.53 -8.92
CA PHE A 5 72.37 26.52 -9.23
C PHE A 5 71.04 26.85 -8.51
N SER A 6 70.03 27.28 -9.24
CA SER A 6 68.68 27.42 -8.74
C SER A 6 67.96 26.06 -8.82
N ARG A 7 67.61 25.47 -7.69
CA ARG A 7 66.77 24.28 -7.61
C ARG A 7 65.33 24.72 -7.54
N CYS A 8 64.60 24.51 -8.62
CA CYS A 8 63.15 24.60 -8.64
C CYS A 8 62.58 23.36 -7.93
N PHE A 9 61.95 23.61 -6.80
CA PHE A 9 61.12 22.59 -6.09
C PHE A 9 59.77 22.62 -6.70
N GLY A 10 59.41 21.60 -7.54
CA GLY A 10 58.09 21.40 -8.05
C GLY A 10 57.18 20.80 -7.00
N ILE A 11 56.23 21.58 -6.53
CA ILE A 11 55.14 21.08 -5.65
C ILE A 11 54.12 20.41 -6.57
N CYS A 12 54.11 19.08 -6.49
CA CYS A 12 53.10 18.25 -7.16
C CYS A 12 51.84 18.21 -6.27
N THR A 13 50.87 19.05 -6.54
CA THR A 13 49.56 19.00 -5.90
C THR A 13 48.77 17.85 -6.50
N ILE A 14 48.67 16.77 -5.73
CA ILE A 14 47.75 15.64 -6.03
C ILE A 14 46.34 16.13 -5.72
N GLN A 15 45.57 16.48 -6.76
CA GLN A 15 44.15 16.69 -6.67
C GLN A 15 43.49 15.32 -6.57
N MET A 16 43.08 14.98 -5.36
CA MET A 16 42.24 13.82 -5.07
C MET A 16 40.82 14.13 -5.56
N ALA A 17 40.48 13.68 -6.75
CA ALA A 17 39.11 13.72 -7.25
C ALA A 17 38.25 12.75 -6.45
N ILE A 18 37.49 13.29 -5.50
CA ILE A 18 36.45 12.56 -4.80
C ILE A 18 35.32 12.39 -5.82
N ALA A 19 35.29 11.25 -6.49
CA ALA A 19 34.16 10.82 -7.27
C ALA A 19 33.01 10.51 -6.31
N SER A 20 32.13 11.50 -6.11
CA SER A 20 30.84 11.29 -5.47
C SER A 20 30.04 10.33 -6.36
N LEU A 21 29.99 9.06 -5.96
CA LEU A 21 29.06 8.08 -6.52
C LEU A 21 27.65 8.53 -6.12
N CYS A 22 27.01 9.36 -6.95
CA CYS A 22 25.58 9.55 -6.94
C CYS A 22 24.96 8.20 -7.31
N TYR A 23 24.57 7.42 -6.32
CA TYR A 23 23.62 6.34 -6.53
C TYR A 23 22.29 7.01 -6.93
N ALA A 24 22.09 7.18 -8.22
CA ALA A 24 20.78 7.42 -8.76
C ALA A 24 19.92 6.20 -8.36
N GLN A 25 19.01 6.37 -7.41
CA GLN A 25 18.00 5.37 -7.12
C GLN A 25 17.15 5.24 -8.39
N SER A 26 17.52 4.27 -9.21
CA SER A 26 16.78 3.94 -10.40
C SER A 26 15.41 3.45 -9.95
N LYS A 27 14.35 3.88 -10.63
CA LYS A 27 12.98 3.36 -10.54
C LYS A 27 12.95 1.90 -11.05
N THR A 28 13.72 1.01 -10.44
CA THR A 28 13.85 -0.36 -10.91
C THR A 28 12.73 -1.18 -10.30
N VAL A 29 11.74 -1.45 -11.12
CA VAL A 29 10.83 -2.57 -10.88
C VAL A 29 11.69 -3.83 -10.71
N PRO A 30 11.47 -4.64 -9.66
CA PRO A 30 12.27 -5.85 -9.45
C PRO A 30 12.10 -6.78 -10.65
N ASN A 31 13.20 -7.11 -11.30
CA ASN A 31 13.22 -8.12 -12.36
C ASN A 31 13.33 -9.55 -11.83
N LYS A 32 13.64 -9.70 -10.54
CA LYS A 32 13.67 -10.96 -9.82
C LYS A 32 13.31 -10.72 -8.37
N LEU A 33 12.31 -11.45 -7.87
CA LEU A 33 11.98 -11.43 -6.45
C LEU A 33 13.11 -12.05 -5.64
N GLN A 34 13.33 -11.51 -4.46
CA GLN A 34 14.30 -12.04 -3.51
C GLN A 34 13.55 -12.83 -2.44
N PRO A 35 14.19 -13.81 -1.79
CA PRO A 35 13.57 -14.45 -0.65
C PRO A 35 13.27 -13.43 0.44
N PRO A 36 12.18 -13.64 1.22
CA PRO A 36 11.88 -12.83 2.39
C PRO A 36 12.96 -13.04 3.46
N PRO A 37 13.10 -12.13 4.42
CA PRO A 37 13.86 -12.41 5.63
C PRO A 37 13.32 -13.65 6.35
N PRO A 38 14.15 -14.39 7.09
CA PRO A 38 13.71 -15.57 7.82
C PRO A 38 12.74 -15.20 8.94
N GLY A 39 11.68 -15.99 9.11
CA GLY A 39 10.74 -15.83 10.22
C GLY A 39 9.71 -14.72 10.03
N ILE A 40 9.42 -14.33 8.80
CA ILE A 40 8.39 -13.31 8.48
C ILE A 40 7.05 -13.70 9.11
N THR A 41 6.48 -12.75 9.84
CA THR A 41 5.11 -12.77 10.36
C THR A 41 4.29 -11.71 9.62
N ILE A 42 3.05 -12.01 9.29
CA ILE A 42 2.12 -11.05 8.69
C ILE A 42 1.24 -10.52 9.81
N ASP A 43 1.68 -9.44 10.44
CA ASP A 43 1.06 -8.87 11.65
C ASP A 43 0.84 -7.35 11.58
N GLY A 44 1.31 -6.69 10.53
CA GLY A 44 1.23 -5.24 10.36
C GLY A 44 2.44 -4.50 10.94
N ASP A 45 3.51 -5.21 11.30
CA ASP A 45 4.77 -4.64 11.81
C ASP A 45 5.93 -4.99 10.86
N LEU A 46 6.66 -3.98 10.40
CA LEU A 46 7.76 -4.17 9.44
C LEU A 46 9.09 -4.61 10.09
N LYS A 47 9.11 -4.91 11.40
CA LYS A 47 10.35 -5.32 12.09
C LYS A 47 11.02 -6.51 11.43
N ASP A 48 10.22 -7.48 10.98
CA ASP A 48 10.72 -8.68 10.32
C ASP A 48 11.33 -8.39 8.94
N TRP A 49 10.96 -7.26 8.32
CA TRP A 49 11.48 -6.83 7.01
C TRP A 49 12.78 -6.04 7.08
N GLY A 50 13.26 -5.74 8.29
CA GLY A 50 14.39 -4.86 8.52
C GLY A 50 14.03 -3.38 8.37
N ASP A 51 15.03 -2.52 8.47
CA ASP A 51 14.83 -1.06 8.62
C ASP A 51 14.28 -0.37 7.36
N SER A 52 14.31 -1.02 6.18
CA SER A 52 13.85 -0.39 4.96
C SER A 52 13.26 -1.37 3.95
N LEU A 53 12.15 -0.99 3.34
CA LEU A 53 11.62 -1.63 2.16
C LEU A 53 12.47 -1.29 0.93
N ARG A 54 12.63 -2.23 -0.01
CA ARG A 54 13.62 -2.14 -1.09
C ARG A 54 13.32 -1.13 -2.18
N PHE A 55 12.03 -0.83 -2.38
CA PHE A 55 11.58 -0.02 -3.52
C PHE A 55 10.76 1.17 -3.04
N TYR A 56 10.84 2.26 -3.79
CA TYR A 56 10.05 3.46 -3.54
C TYR A 56 9.26 3.87 -4.79
N ASN A 57 7.97 4.09 -4.62
CA ASN A 57 7.10 4.65 -5.64
C ASN A 57 6.88 6.15 -5.34
N SER A 58 7.47 7.00 -6.17
CA SER A 58 7.41 8.46 -5.99
C SER A 58 6.03 9.06 -6.26
N ASP A 59 5.24 8.41 -7.13
CA ASP A 59 3.92 8.92 -7.52
C ASP A 59 2.88 8.73 -6.40
N LYS A 60 3.08 7.68 -5.59
CA LYS A 60 2.23 7.33 -4.46
C LYS A 60 2.88 7.54 -3.10
N GLN A 61 4.13 8.00 -3.08
CA GLN A 61 4.91 8.24 -1.87
C GLN A 61 4.89 7.05 -0.90
N LEU A 62 5.11 5.85 -1.43
CA LEU A 62 5.11 4.63 -0.65
C LEU A 62 6.37 3.79 -0.87
N TYR A 63 6.80 3.12 0.18
CA TYR A 63 7.84 2.11 0.13
C TYR A 63 7.21 0.74 0.03
N TYR A 64 7.83 -0.18 -0.72
CA TYR A 64 7.33 -1.53 -0.85
C TYR A 64 8.42 -2.55 -1.07
N THR A 65 8.08 -3.80 -0.80
CA THR A 65 8.87 -4.96 -1.16
C THR A 65 7.93 -6.07 -1.62
N LEU A 66 8.33 -6.76 -2.69
CA LEU A 66 7.79 -8.05 -3.08
C LEU A 66 8.88 -9.09 -2.88
N ALA A 67 8.53 -10.22 -2.29
CA ALA A 67 9.43 -11.33 -2.02
C ALA A 67 8.69 -12.66 -2.23
N ASN A 68 9.42 -13.75 -2.44
CA ASN A 68 8.83 -15.09 -2.43
C ASN A 68 9.82 -16.10 -1.85
N ASP A 69 9.28 -17.11 -1.24
CA ASP A 69 9.98 -18.36 -0.92
C ASP A 69 9.41 -19.52 -1.77
N GLN A 70 9.52 -20.74 -1.28
CA GLN A 70 8.99 -21.92 -1.97
C GLN A 70 7.47 -22.05 -1.88
N ASP A 71 6.87 -21.45 -0.85
CA ASP A 71 5.47 -21.65 -0.49
C ASP A 71 4.59 -20.43 -0.76
N ASN A 72 5.13 -19.22 -0.60
CA ASN A 72 4.35 -17.99 -0.60
C ASN A 72 4.95 -16.87 -1.44
N LEU A 73 4.07 -16.03 -1.97
CA LEU A 73 4.36 -14.67 -2.41
C LEU A 73 4.06 -13.72 -1.26
N TYR A 74 5.00 -12.83 -0.97
CA TYR A 74 4.88 -11.82 0.09
C TYR A 74 4.88 -10.41 -0.48
N MET A 75 4.13 -9.55 0.16
CA MET A 75 4.13 -8.10 -0.09
C MET A 75 4.15 -7.34 1.23
N ALA A 76 5.03 -6.36 1.34
CA ALA A 76 5.03 -5.38 2.41
C ALA A 76 5.04 -3.98 1.83
N ILE A 77 4.20 -3.08 2.34
CA ILE A 77 4.09 -1.69 1.90
C ILE A 77 4.01 -0.78 3.12
N ARG A 78 4.71 0.36 3.03
CA ARG A 78 4.63 1.46 4.00
C ARG A 78 4.17 2.71 3.29
N ILE A 79 3.04 3.25 3.71
CA ILE A 79 2.35 4.36 3.05
C ILE A 79 2.49 5.61 3.91
N ASN A 80 3.16 6.63 3.36
CA ASN A 80 3.43 7.89 4.04
C ASN A 80 2.32 8.93 3.81
N ASP A 81 1.74 8.95 2.61
CA ASP A 81 0.71 9.92 2.24
C ASP A 81 -0.60 9.64 2.97
N ARG A 82 -1.09 10.63 3.72
CA ARG A 82 -2.30 10.51 4.54
C ARG A 82 -3.57 10.29 3.71
N SER A 83 -3.66 10.85 2.54
CA SER A 83 -4.83 10.70 1.67
C SER A 83 -4.89 9.29 1.08
N GLU A 84 -3.74 8.72 0.72
CA GLU A 84 -3.66 7.34 0.26
C GLU A 84 -3.92 6.34 1.41
N GLN A 85 -3.48 6.63 2.65
CA GLN A 85 -3.85 5.84 3.82
C GLN A 85 -5.37 5.76 3.98
N ILE A 86 -6.05 6.91 3.94
CA ILE A 86 -7.52 6.97 4.04
C ILE A 86 -8.20 6.22 2.90
N ARG A 87 -7.68 6.31 1.68
CA ARG A 87 -8.21 5.59 0.52
C ARG A 87 -8.07 4.09 0.68
N ILE A 88 -6.92 3.60 1.16
CA ILE A 88 -6.71 2.17 1.42
C ILE A 88 -7.70 1.68 2.48
N LEU A 89 -7.85 2.40 3.57
CA LEU A 89 -8.78 2.01 4.63
C LEU A 89 -10.25 2.01 4.20
N LYS A 90 -10.63 2.87 3.25
CA LYS A 90 -12.03 2.99 2.76
C LYS A 90 -12.33 2.12 1.54
N ALA A 91 -11.36 1.87 0.69
CA ALA A 91 -11.58 1.21 -0.60
C ALA A 91 -10.66 0.03 -0.87
N GLY A 92 -9.69 -0.19 0.01
CA GLY A 92 -8.73 -1.29 -0.09
C GLY A 92 -7.56 -1.01 -1.02
N LEU A 93 -6.55 -1.86 -0.86
CA LEU A 93 -5.43 -2.01 -1.76
C LEU A 93 -5.55 -3.37 -2.46
N THR A 94 -5.44 -3.36 -3.78
CA THR A 94 -5.48 -4.55 -4.60
C THR A 94 -4.07 -4.92 -5.05
N LEU A 95 -3.65 -6.15 -4.78
CA LEU A 95 -2.51 -6.79 -5.42
C LEU A 95 -3.03 -7.71 -6.51
N SER A 96 -2.66 -7.41 -7.76
CA SER A 96 -2.96 -8.24 -8.93
C SER A 96 -1.70 -8.95 -9.40
N VAL A 97 -1.84 -10.21 -9.78
CA VAL A 97 -0.75 -11.05 -10.27
C VAL A 97 -1.15 -11.65 -11.62
N ASP A 98 -0.24 -11.56 -12.59
CA ASP A 98 -0.33 -12.27 -13.86
C ASP A 98 0.87 -13.20 -14.01
N THR A 99 0.62 -14.49 -13.90
CA THR A 99 1.68 -15.52 -13.97
C THR A 99 2.24 -15.73 -15.39
N ARG A 100 1.68 -15.06 -16.39
CA ARG A 100 2.09 -15.13 -17.81
C ARG A 100 2.80 -13.87 -18.29
N GLY A 101 2.99 -12.87 -17.42
CA GLY A 101 3.66 -11.62 -17.74
C GLY A 101 2.98 -10.73 -18.79
N LYS A 102 1.72 -11.02 -19.15
CA LYS A 102 0.97 -10.28 -20.19
C LYS A 102 0.32 -8.99 -19.66
N LYS A 103 0.56 -8.65 -18.40
CA LYS A 103 -0.01 -7.49 -17.69
C LYS A 103 -1.55 -7.51 -17.69
N LYS A 104 -2.13 -8.70 -17.65
CA LYS A 104 -3.57 -8.91 -17.45
C LYS A 104 -3.80 -9.38 -16.04
N GLU A 105 -4.80 -8.81 -15.37
CA GLU A 105 -5.19 -9.29 -14.05
C GLU A 105 -5.76 -10.70 -14.18
N THR A 106 -5.01 -11.70 -13.71
CA THR A 106 -5.45 -13.10 -13.70
C THR A 106 -5.88 -13.55 -12.34
N CYS A 107 -5.16 -13.12 -11.30
CA CYS A 107 -5.51 -13.34 -9.91
C CYS A 107 -5.31 -12.04 -9.13
N SER A 108 -6.15 -11.77 -8.15
CA SER A 108 -5.94 -10.64 -7.25
C SER A 108 -6.53 -10.86 -5.87
N ILE A 109 -5.94 -10.16 -4.89
CA ILE A 109 -6.52 -9.96 -3.57
C ILE A 109 -6.73 -8.47 -3.34
N THR A 110 -7.82 -8.10 -2.71
CA THR A 110 -8.10 -6.74 -2.23
C THR A 110 -8.33 -6.78 -0.73
N PHE A 111 -7.58 -5.98 0.01
CA PHE A 111 -7.74 -5.84 1.46
C PHE A 111 -7.43 -4.39 1.88
N PRO A 112 -8.12 -3.86 2.88
CA PRO A 112 -9.35 -4.38 3.45
C PRO A 112 -10.54 -4.21 2.48
N VAL A 113 -11.59 -5.02 2.71
CA VAL A 113 -12.89 -4.86 2.07
C VAL A 113 -13.90 -4.58 3.18
N GLY A 114 -14.79 -3.65 2.96
CA GLY A 114 -15.84 -3.35 3.92
C GLY A 114 -16.23 -1.87 3.90
N ASP A 115 -17.39 -1.57 4.45
CA ASP A 115 -17.88 -0.20 4.58
C ASP A 115 -17.27 0.44 5.83
N LEU A 116 -16.22 1.22 5.63
CA LEU A 116 -15.63 2.06 6.67
C LEU A 116 -16.41 3.35 6.93
N SER A 117 -17.57 3.53 6.32
CA SER A 117 -18.43 4.71 6.62
C SER A 117 -18.83 4.75 8.09
N GLN A 118 -18.97 3.57 8.72
CA GLN A 118 -19.17 3.44 10.17
C GLN A 118 -17.87 3.58 10.98
N ASN A 119 -16.72 3.69 10.32
CA ASN A 119 -15.40 3.76 10.93
C ASN A 119 -14.64 5.04 10.56
N ASP A 120 -15.32 6.14 10.22
CA ASP A 120 -14.67 7.42 9.94
C ASP A 120 -13.90 7.91 11.18
N PRO A 121 -12.61 8.20 11.08
CA PRO A 121 -11.83 8.77 12.17
C PRO A 121 -12.42 10.05 12.75
N ALA A 122 -13.05 10.87 11.90
CA ALA A 122 -13.73 12.09 12.35
C ALA A 122 -14.97 11.77 13.19
N GLN A 123 -15.75 10.75 12.80
CA GLN A 123 -16.89 10.29 13.59
C GLN A 123 -16.46 9.75 14.95
N ALA A 124 -15.37 8.98 14.97
CA ALA A 124 -14.85 8.45 16.24
C ALA A 124 -14.34 9.54 17.19
N ALA A 125 -13.69 10.55 16.67
CA ALA A 125 -13.27 11.70 17.47
C ALA A 125 -14.49 12.46 18.00
N ALA A 126 -15.56 12.60 17.20
CA ALA A 126 -16.82 13.20 17.60
C ALA A 126 -17.54 12.38 18.68
N ASP A 127 -17.55 11.06 18.55
CA ASP A 127 -18.15 10.15 19.53
C ASP A 127 -17.42 10.21 20.88
N LEU A 128 -16.06 10.30 20.86
CA LEU A 128 -15.25 10.49 22.06
C LEU A 128 -15.54 11.84 22.74
N GLN A 129 -15.64 12.91 21.96
CA GLN A 129 -16.02 14.24 22.49
C GLN A 129 -17.43 14.24 23.09
N ALA A 130 -18.38 13.59 22.42
CA ALA A 130 -19.75 13.46 22.91
C ALA A 130 -19.84 12.66 24.22
N ALA A 131 -18.93 11.69 24.41
CA ALA A 131 -18.81 10.90 25.63
C ALA A 131 -18.07 11.64 26.77
N GLY A 132 -17.67 12.92 26.58
CA GLY A 132 -16.95 13.72 27.56
C GLY A 132 -15.49 13.29 27.77
N GLY A 133 -14.94 12.49 26.86
CA GLY A 133 -13.56 12.06 26.87
C GLY A 133 -12.61 13.14 26.36
N ASP A 134 -11.44 13.25 26.98
CA ASP A 134 -10.37 14.12 26.49
C ASP A 134 -9.78 13.49 25.22
N VAL A 135 -9.79 14.23 24.10
CA VAL A 135 -9.32 13.72 22.80
C VAL A 135 -7.80 13.93 22.72
N THR A 136 -7.06 13.20 23.53
CA THR A 136 -5.60 13.17 23.42
C THR A 136 -5.15 12.46 22.13
N GLN A 137 -3.92 12.69 21.71
CA GLN A 137 -3.36 11.97 20.54
C GLN A 137 -3.35 10.46 20.79
N GLU A 138 -3.01 10.05 22.00
CA GLU A 138 -2.98 8.64 22.41
C GLU A 138 -4.34 7.96 22.28
N ASN A 139 -5.41 8.61 22.75
CA ASN A 139 -6.78 8.09 22.61
C ASN A 139 -7.21 7.95 21.16
N ARG A 140 -6.78 8.87 20.29
CA ARG A 140 -7.02 8.78 18.85
C ARG A 140 -6.30 7.60 18.20
N ASP A 141 -5.05 7.39 18.56
CA ASP A 141 -4.24 6.31 18.01
C ASP A 141 -4.76 4.94 18.45
N GLU A 142 -5.16 4.80 19.73
CA GLU A 142 -5.80 3.60 20.26
C GLU A 142 -7.13 3.30 19.53
N LEU A 143 -7.95 4.33 19.35
CA LEU A 143 -9.21 4.18 18.62
C LEU A 143 -9.02 3.79 17.17
N MET A 144 -8.01 4.35 16.50
CA MET A 144 -7.66 3.98 15.13
C MET A 144 -7.23 2.53 15.06
N ARG A 145 -6.35 2.07 15.96
CA ARG A 145 -5.93 0.66 16.02
C ARG A 145 -7.09 -0.28 16.30
N ALA A 146 -7.96 0.06 17.26
CA ALA A 146 -9.16 -0.73 17.55
C ALA A 146 -10.08 -0.89 16.32
N ARG A 147 -10.09 0.09 15.41
CA ARG A 147 -10.83 0.00 14.14
C ARG A 147 -10.15 -0.87 13.12
N LEU A 148 -8.81 -0.81 13.02
CA LEU A 148 -8.07 -1.68 12.12
C LEU A 148 -8.30 -3.15 12.43
N THR A 149 -8.46 -3.52 13.71
CA THR A 149 -8.78 -4.91 14.11
C THR A 149 -10.12 -5.44 13.61
N LYS A 150 -11.04 -4.54 13.20
CA LYS A 150 -12.33 -4.92 12.62
C LYS A 150 -12.25 -5.18 11.11
N LEU A 151 -11.16 -4.79 10.45
CA LEU A 151 -10.92 -5.01 9.04
C LEU A 151 -10.53 -6.47 8.82
N ARG A 152 -11.48 -7.31 8.40
CA ARG A 152 -11.26 -8.76 8.31
C ARG A 152 -11.57 -9.34 6.94
N GLU A 153 -12.21 -8.59 6.06
CA GLU A 153 -12.63 -9.11 4.76
C GLU A 153 -11.60 -8.88 3.69
N ILE A 154 -11.30 -9.94 2.96
CA ILE A 154 -10.41 -9.99 1.81
C ILE A 154 -11.24 -10.38 0.60
N ARG A 155 -11.28 -9.57 -0.45
CA ARG A 155 -11.84 -9.99 -1.73
C ARG A 155 -10.77 -10.70 -2.52
N VAL A 156 -11.13 -11.84 -3.09
CA VAL A 156 -10.25 -12.66 -3.93
C VAL A 156 -10.86 -12.81 -5.32
N PHE A 157 -10.01 -12.81 -6.34
CA PHE A 157 -10.45 -12.97 -7.73
C PHE A 157 -9.47 -13.88 -8.48
N GLY A 158 -9.99 -14.74 -9.32
CA GLY A 158 -9.21 -15.58 -10.24
C GLY A 158 -8.54 -16.79 -9.62
N PHE A 159 -8.71 -17.05 -8.33
CA PHE A 159 -8.20 -18.25 -7.64
C PHE A 159 -9.20 -19.40 -7.78
N LYS A 160 -8.86 -20.40 -8.58
CA LYS A 160 -9.78 -21.51 -8.94
C LYS A 160 -10.17 -22.39 -7.75
N ASP A 161 -9.29 -22.48 -6.74
CA ASP A 161 -9.50 -23.31 -5.55
C ASP A 161 -10.23 -22.58 -4.43
N ILE A 162 -10.66 -21.35 -4.66
CA ILE A 162 -11.38 -20.54 -3.68
C ILE A 162 -12.76 -20.23 -4.28
N GLU A 163 -13.77 -20.86 -3.71
CA GLU A 163 -15.15 -20.77 -4.21
C GLU A 163 -15.81 -19.43 -3.92
N SER A 164 -15.40 -18.77 -2.81
CA SER A 164 -15.98 -17.51 -2.38
C SER A 164 -15.18 -16.32 -2.91
N GLU A 165 -15.84 -15.30 -3.41
CA GLU A 165 -15.21 -14.03 -3.81
C GLU A 165 -14.73 -13.20 -2.60
N THR A 166 -15.24 -13.49 -1.41
CA THR A 166 -14.86 -12.84 -0.15
C THR A 166 -14.53 -13.89 0.90
N ILE A 167 -13.34 -13.76 1.47
CA ILE A 167 -12.87 -14.58 2.59
C ILE A 167 -12.51 -13.67 3.76
N THR A 168 -12.24 -14.23 4.93
CA THR A 168 -11.77 -13.43 6.08
C THR A 168 -10.28 -13.61 6.31
N THR A 169 -9.69 -12.74 7.13
CA THR A 169 -8.30 -12.88 7.59
C THR A 169 -8.07 -14.19 8.36
N SER A 170 -9.13 -14.81 8.90
CA SER A 170 -9.09 -16.12 9.57
C SER A 170 -9.55 -17.25 8.64
N ASN A 171 -9.04 -17.26 7.38
CA ASN A 171 -9.38 -18.28 6.39
C ASN A 171 -8.49 -19.53 6.51
N THR A 172 -8.95 -20.64 5.93
CA THR A 172 -8.23 -21.93 5.89
C THR A 172 -7.32 -22.06 4.65
N TYR A 173 -7.38 -21.13 3.73
CA TYR A 173 -6.57 -21.14 2.52
C TYR A 173 -5.11 -20.78 2.78
N GLY A 174 -4.83 -20.12 3.92
CA GLY A 174 -3.48 -19.62 4.26
C GLY A 174 -3.14 -18.27 3.64
N ILE A 175 -4.10 -17.59 3.01
CA ILE A 175 -3.95 -16.19 2.61
C ILE A 175 -3.96 -15.33 3.86
N LYS A 176 -2.89 -14.59 4.09
CA LYS A 176 -2.73 -13.71 5.24
C LYS A 176 -2.66 -12.27 4.77
N THR A 177 -3.32 -11.38 5.49
CA THR A 177 -3.19 -9.92 5.32
C THR A 177 -3.22 -9.26 6.69
N ALA A 178 -2.42 -8.22 6.85
CA ALA A 178 -2.40 -7.39 8.05
C ALA A 178 -2.25 -5.92 7.67
N ILE A 179 -2.79 -5.05 8.51
CA ILE A 179 -2.67 -3.60 8.37
C ILE A 179 -2.64 -2.98 9.77
N ASP A 180 -1.65 -2.11 10.00
CA ASP A 180 -1.54 -1.33 11.23
C ASP A 180 -0.80 -0.02 10.96
N TYR A 181 -0.69 0.84 11.97
CA TYR A 181 0.15 2.02 11.95
C TYR A 181 1.47 1.76 12.66
N ASP A 182 2.57 2.15 12.02
CA ASP A 182 3.87 2.16 12.69
C ASP A 182 3.98 3.31 13.71
N LYS A 183 5.10 3.36 14.43
CA LYS A 183 5.38 4.39 15.45
C LYS A 183 5.42 5.83 14.89
N ASP A 184 5.65 5.97 13.59
CA ASP A 184 5.74 7.27 12.90
C ASP A 184 4.39 7.68 12.29
N GLY A 185 3.33 6.87 12.49
CA GLY A 185 1.99 7.11 11.98
C GLY A 185 1.81 6.82 10.48
N TYR A 186 2.72 6.05 9.89
CA TYR A 186 2.55 5.55 8.53
C TYR A 186 1.79 4.24 8.53
N LEU A 187 0.95 4.07 7.51
CA LEU A 187 0.17 2.85 7.36
C LEU A 187 1.05 1.74 6.81
N VAL A 188 1.13 0.64 7.53
CA VAL A 188 1.80 -0.60 7.12
C VAL A 188 0.76 -1.56 6.58
N TYR A 189 1.06 -2.20 5.48
CA TYR A 189 0.25 -3.23 4.85
C TYR A 189 1.13 -4.43 4.53
N GLU A 190 0.70 -5.61 4.94
CA GLU A 190 1.38 -6.85 4.63
C GLU A 190 0.43 -7.88 4.05
N ALA A 191 0.94 -8.73 3.17
CA ALA A 191 0.21 -9.87 2.65
C ALA A 191 1.14 -11.06 2.38
N ALA A 192 0.61 -12.26 2.56
CA ALA A 192 1.21 -13.50 2.10
C ALA A 192 0.15 -14.34 1.39
N ILE A 193 0.48 -14.81 0.18
CA ILE A 193 -0.41 -15.59 -0.67
C ILE A 193 0.29 -16.88 -1.04
N PRO A 194 -0.26 -18.06 -0.70
CA PRO A 194 0.34 -19.33 -1.08
C PRO A 194 0.47 -19.48 -2.61
N LEU A 195 1.66 -19.82 -3.07
CA LEU A 195 1.99 -19.93 -4.50
C LEU A 195 1.16 -20.99 -5.22
N LYS A 196 0.69 -22.00 -4.51
CA LYS A 196 -0.16 -23.08 -5.06
C LYS A 196 -1.43 -22.55 -5.73
N PHE A 197 -1.98 -21.43 -5.30
CA PHE A 197 -3.20 -20.87 -5.86
C PHE A 197 -3.02 -20.19 -7.22
N PHE A 198 -1.79 -19.90 -7.61
CA PHE A 198 -1.53 -19.27 -8.91
C PHE A 198 -1.48 -20.26 -10.06
N HIS A 199 -1.44 -21.58 -9.79
CA HIS A 199 -1.39 -22.65 -10.80
C HIS A 199 -0.38 -22.38 -11.92
N ALA A 200 0.79 -21.87 -11.56
CA ALA A 200 1.85 -21.62 -12.51
C ALA A 200 2.54 -22.91 -12.87
N ASP A 201 2.52 -23.29 -14.15
CA ASP A 201 3.10 -24.55 -14.66
C ASP A 201 4.59 -24.67 -14.34
N ASP A 202 5.33 -23.58 -14.38
CA ASP A 202 6.74 -23.50 -13.99
C ASP A 202 7.07 -22.05 -13.59
N PRO A 203 7.07 -21.73 -12.28
CA PRO A 203 7.36 -20.37 -11.81
C PRO A 203 8.74 -19.85 -12.24
N ALA A 204 9.70 -20.74 -12.51
CA ALA A 204 11.05 -20.38 -12.91
C ALA A 204 11.17 -19.98 -14.38
N LYS A 205 10.21 -20.38 -15.22
CA LYS A 205 10.25 -20.13 -16.67
C LYS A 205 9.42 -18.93 -17.11
N ASN A 206 8.50 -18.44 -16.28
CA ASN A 206 7.59 -17.38 -16.64
C ASN A 206 7.95 -16.08 -15.92
N GLU A 207 7.97 -14.98 -16.64
CA GLU A 207 7.96 -13.65 -16.05
C GLU A 207 6.56 -13.38 -15.50
N TRP A 208 6.47 -13.11 -14.20
CA TRP A 208 5.24 -12.70 -13.56
C TRP A 208 5.12 -11.18 -13.58
N ALA A 209 3.94 -10.67 -13.86
CA ALA A 209 3.64 -9.26 -13.72
C ALA A 209 2.86 -9.03 -12.43
N PHE A 210 3.28 -8.02 -11.67
CA PHE A 210 2.63 -7.59 -10.44
C PHE A 210 2.12 -6.18 -10.60
N ASN A 211 0.93 -5.93 -10.07
CA ASN A 211 0.37 -4.59 -9.98
C ASN A 211 -0.30 -4.42 -8.62
N PHE A 212 0.02 -3.34 -7.92
CA PHE A 212 -0.76 -2.93 -6.75
C PHE A 212 -1.45 -1.60 -7.02
N LYS A 213 -2.72 -1.55 -6.65
CA LYS A 213 -3.61 -0.43 -6.91
C LYS A 213 -4.29 0.00 -5.62
N ILE A 214 -4.14 1.27 -5.26
CA ILE A 214 -4.97 1.89 -4.22
C ILE A 214 -6.31 2.22 -4.87
N ASN A 215 -7.39 1.63 -4.37
CA ASN A 215 -8.70 1.77 -4.97
C ASN A 215 -9.29 3.17 -4.73
N GLY A 216 -10.16 3.59 -5.67
CA GLY A 216 -10.87 4.86 -5.55
C GLY A 216 -12.09 4.75 -4.65
N ILE A 217 -12.41 5.84 -3.96
CA ILE A 217 -13.66 5.97 -3.19
C ILE A 217 -14.72 6.43 -4.18
N THR A 218 -15.74 5.59 -4.44
CA THR A 218 -16.91 6.01 -5.20
C THR A 218 -17.81 6.82 -4.28
N ARG A 219 -17.93 8.12 -4.50
CA ARG A 219 -18.98 8.92 -3.85
C ARG A 219 -20.32 8.47 -4.43
N GLN A 220 -21.16 7.86 -3.61
CA GLN A 220 -22.59 7.83 -3.93
C GLN A 220 -23.09 9.27 -3.84
N VAL A 221 -23.39 9.87 -4.99
CA VAL A 221 -24.14 11.12 -5.02
C VAL A 221 -25.53 10.75 -4.51
N PRO A 222 -26.03 11.34 -3.40
CA PRO A 222 -27.41 11.10 -3.02
C PRO A 222 -28.30 11.49 -4.19
N ASN A 223 -29.12 10.56 -4.64
CA ASN A 223 -30.10 10.82 -5.69
C ASN A 223 -31.03 11.92 -5.11
N GLY A 224 -30.81 13.17 -5.51
CA GLY A 224 -31.71 14.25 -5.18
C GLY A 224 -33.05 13.91 -5.82
N ASN A 225 -34.01 13.59 -4.98
CA ASN A 225 -35.41 13.53 -5.38
C ASN A 225 -35.72 14.85 -6.07
N ASN A 226 -35.85 14.85 -7.37
CA ASN A 226 -36.56 15.84 -8.11
C ASN A 226 -38.02 15.75 -7.63
N ALA A 227 -38.35 16.53 -6.62
CA ALA A 227 -39.72 16.87 -6.40
C ALA A 227 -40.15 17.74 -7.60
N ASP A 228 -40.77 17.09 -8.57
CA ASP A 228 -41.56 17.75 -9.59
C ASP A 228 -42.58 18.60 -8.88
N GLN A 229 -42.29 19.89 -8.77
CA GLN A 229 -43.25 20.89 -8.36
C GLN A 229 -44.02 21.32 -9.59
N ASP A 230 -45.05 20.53 -9.88
CA ASP A 230 -46.08 20.83 -10.84
C ASP A 230 -46.83 22.08 -10.39
N GLY A 231 -46.34 23.22 -10.83
CA GLY A 231 -46.93 24.53 -10.62
C GLY A 231 -47.89 24.87 -11.73
N SER A 232 -49.10 24.32 -11.69
CA SER A 232 -50.22 24.79 -12.52
C SER A 232 -50.60 26.24 -12.13
N GLY A 233 -50.02 27.20 -12.84
CA GLY A 233 -50.42 28.60 -12.82
C GLY A 233 -51.55 28.90 -13.78
N HIS A 234 -52.74 28.98 -13.30
CA HIS A 234 -53.97 29.34 -14.00
C HIS A 234 -53.90 30.78 -14.52
N GLY A 235 -54.34 30.94 -15.76
CA GLY A 235 -54.41 32.17 -16.52
C GLY A 235 -55.32 33.24 -15.88
N GLY A 236 -54.92 34.48 -16.08
CA GLY A 236 -55.71 35.69 -15.88
C GLY A 236 -55.80 36.46 -17.18
N ARG A 237 -56.98 36.50 -17.73
CA ARG A 237 -57.42 37.23 -18.90
C ARG A 237 -57.81 38.64 -18.42
N GLY A 238 -57.47 39.66 -19.16
CA GLY A 238 -58.02 41.01 -18.89
C GLY A 238 -57.37 42.11 -19.70
N GLY A 239 -58.17 42.70 -20.62
CA GLY A 239 -58.09 44.07 -21.05
C GLY A 239 -57.45 44.29 -22.43
#